data_a92a4a96137042c6cb4172710688f853
#
_entry.id   a92a4a96137042c6cb4172710688f853
#
_cell.length_a   1.000
_cell.length_b   1.000
_cell.length_c   1.000
_cell.angle_alpha   90.00
_cell.angle_beta   90.00
_cell.angle_gamma   90.00
#
_symmetry.space_group_name_H-M   'P 1'
#
loop_
_entity.id
_entity.type
_entity.pdbx_description
1 polymer ?
#
loop_
_entity_poly.entity_id
_entity_poly.type
_entity_poly.pdbx_seq_one_letter_code
_entity_poly.pdbx_strand_id
1 'polypeptide(L)'
;MEGVLCALLAVVLVLVLLVRVKVIYAANLTTSVSPAPSFEALASSVIRSPDPTNPSIAQTPVVTPNPKGLPRIDLTSWQYKLASASNPIGDYAPPELTELEWYNAFDSRAAVSLMNMVEAARAEGLNVVLQSTYRSYDDQTFLFNRKVEELGGDAERAATIVLPPGTSEHQLGLCADITNANYEVLTHDLENTDTYQWLLAHCAEYGFILRYPADKENITGVIYEPWHFRYVGEEAAAYIMEHGLCLEEFLALYDE
;
A
#
# COMPACT_ATOMS: atom_id res chain seq x y z
N MET A 1 7.96 41.41 36.61
CA MET A 1 6.72 41.54 35.79
C MET A 1 6.96 41.49 34.29
N GLU A 2 8.11 41.90 33.77
CA GLU A 2 8.42 41.93 32.34
C GLU A 2 8.55 40.52 31.72
N GLY A 3 9.09 39.52 32.42
CA GLY A 3 9.25 38.16 31.90
C GLY A 3 7.94 37.39 31.65
N VAL A 4 6.90 37.68 32.44
CA VAL A 4 5.59 37.03 32.27
C VAL A 4 4.84 37.65 31.08
N LEU A 5 5.04 38.93 30.82
CA LEU A 5 4.43 39.64 29.70
C LEU A 5 5.02 39.15 28.36
N CYS A 6 6.35 38.95 28.29
CA CYS A 6 7.04 38.40 27.12
C CYS A 6 6.59 36.94 26.80
N ALA A 7 6.41 36.10 27.83
CA ALA A 7 5.94 34.70 27.65
C ALA A 7 4.50 34.68 27.12
N LEU A 8 3.61 35.52 27.65
CA LEU A 8 2.23 35.66 27.18
C LEU A 8 2.16 36.18 25.72
N LEU A 9 3.00 37.14 25.34
CA LEU A 9 3.07 37.62 23.96
C LEU A 9 3.55 36.54 22.99
N ALA A 10 4.53 35.75 23.39
CA ALA A 10 5.02 34.62 22.55
C ALA A 10 3.94 33.55 22.33
N VAL A 11 3.18 33.19 23.38
CA VAL A 11 2.06 32.21 23.27
C VAL A 11 0.94 32.77 22.38
N VAL A 12 0.60 34.05 22.50
CA VAL A 12 -0.41 34.67 21.64
C VAL A 12 0.05 34.74 20.19
N LEU A 13 1.34 35.02 19.94
CA LEU A 13 1.89 35.02 18.58
C LEU A 13 1.84 33.61 17.90
N VAL A 14 2.18 32.59 18.66
CA VAL A 14 2.10 31.18 18.18
C VAL A 14 0.66 30.79 17.89
N LEU A 15 -0.30 31.14 18.77
CA LEU A 15 -1.72 30.89 18.55
C LEU A 15 -2.26 31.62 17.31
N VAL A 16 -1.87 32.89 17.09
CA VAL A 16 -2.26 33.66 15.90
C VAL A 16 -1.64 33.04 14.63
N LEU A 17 -0.40 32.55 14.69
CA LEU A 17 0.23 31.87 13.55
C LEU A 17 -0.50 30.55 13.23
N LEU A 18 -0.83 29.75 14.24
CA LEU A 18 -1.59 28.49 14.07
C LEU A 18 -2.99 28.73 13.49
N VAL A 19 -3.68 29.78 13.92
CA VAL A 19 -4.99 30.16 13.37
C VAL A 19 -4.84 30.64 11.93
N ARG A 20 -3.80 31.43 11.58
CA ARG A 20 -3.55 31.86 10.21
C ARG A 20 -3.18 30.71 9.28
N VAL A 21 -2.39 29.75 9.75
CA VAL A 21 -2.08 28.53 8.98
C VAL A 21 -3.34 27.73 8.71
N LYS A 22 -4.22 27.53 9.70
CA LYS A 22 -5.52 26.87 9.51
C LYS A 22 -6.45 27.62 8.55
N VAL A 23 -6.48 28.95 8.61
CA VAL A 23 -7.32 29.76 7.71
C VAL A 23 -6.76 29.75 6.28
N ILE A 24 -5.44 29.79 6.08
CA ILE A 24 -4.82 29.66 4.75
C ILE A 24 -5.05 28.26 4.19
N TYR A 25 -4.95 27.21 5.03
CA TYR A 25 -5.25 25.83 4.62
C TYR A 25 -6.73 25.68 4.22
N ALA A 26 -7.66 26.24 5.00
CA ALA A 26 -9.09 26.21 4.69
C ALA A 26 -9.44 27.07 3.44
N ALA A 27 -8.75 28.18 3.20
CA ALA A 27 -8.98 29.03 2.02
C ALA A 27 -8.43 28.40 0.72
N ASN A 28 -7.34 27.63 0.79
CA ASN A 28 -6.83 26.87 -0.36
C ASN A 28 -7.69 25.64 -0.70
N LEU A 29 -8.49 25.13 0.25
CA LEU A 29 -9.46 24.06 0.02
C LEU A 29 -10.72 24.52 -0.75
N THR A 30 -10.95 25.83 -0.89
CA THR A 30 -12.12 26.36 -1.61
C THR A 30 -11.86 26.73 -3.06
N THR A 31 -10.62 26.63 -3.56
CA THR A 31 -10.30 26.88 -4.97
C THR A 31 -10.20 25.58 -5.73
N SER A 32 -11.31 25.21 -6.39
CA SER A 32 -11.41 24.27 -7.52
C SER A 32 -10.85 22.85 -7.31
N VAL A 33 -11.39 22.08 -6.39
CA VAL A 33 -11.38 20.63 -6.53
C VAL A 33 -12.66 20.25 -7.26
N SER A 34 -12.55 19.87 -8.52
CA SER A 34 -13.60 19.09 -9.18
C SER A 34 -13.80 17.83 -8.32
N PRO A 35 -15.03 17.45 -7.95
CA PRO A 35 -15.23 16.26 -7.17
C PRO A 35 -14.62 15.08 -7.93
N ALA A 36 -13.82 14.28 -7.25
CA ALA A 36 -13.32 13.02 -7.79
C ALA A 36 -14.53 12.22 -8.33
N PRO A 37 -14.39 11.55 -9.47
CA PRO A 37 -15.49 10.75 -10.01
C PRO A 37 -15.91 9.72 -8.95
N SER A 38 -17.21 9.62 -8.70
CA SER A 38 -17.74 8.61 -7.77
C SER A 38 -17.36 7.22 -8.27
N PHE A 39 -17.17 6.26 -7.37
CA PHE A 39 -16.87 4.86 -7.67
C PHE A 39 -17.78 4.28 -8.77
N GLU A 40 -19.07 4.67 -8.81
CA GLU A 40 -20.00 4.33 -9.89
C GLU A 40 -19.55 4.80 -11.28
N ALA A 41 -18.84 5.94 -11.38
CA ALA A 41 -18.34 6.45 -12.66
C ALA A 41 -17.12 5.65 -13.16
N LEU A 42 -16.27 5.16 -12.25
CA LEU A 42 -15.15 4.29 -12.59
C LEU A 42 -15.62 2.88 -12.97
N ALA A 43 -16.58 2.31 -12.23
CA ALA A 43 -17.17 1.02 -12.55
C ALA A 43 -17.94 1.03 -13.89
N SER A 44 -18.61 2.13 -14.23
CA SER A 44 -19.36 2.26 -15.49
C SER A 44 -18.49 2.35 -16.74
N SER A 45 -17.23 2.71 -16.63
CA SER A 45 -16.31 2.79 -17.76
C SER A 45 -15.72 1.42 -18.17
N VAL A 46 -15.80 0.42 -17.30
CA VAL A 46 -15.21 -0.91 -17.52
C VAL A 46 -16.25 -1.95 -17.96
N ILE A 47 -17.53 -1.74 -17.68
CA ILE A 47 -18.59 -2.66 -18.09
C ILE A 47 -19.12 -2.25 -19.48
N ARG A 48 -18.42 -2.67 -20.55
CA ARG A 48 -19.07 -2.84 -21.85
C ARG A 48 -19.95 -4.08 -21.77
N SER A 49 -21.24 -3.89 -21.83
CA SER A 49 -22.21 -4.98 -22.05
C SER A 49 -21.81 -5.76 -23.29
N PRO A 50 -21.80 -7.11 -23.27
CA PRO A 50 -21.52 -7.89 -24.45
C PRO A 50 -22.61 -7.66 -25.49
N ASP A 51 -22.19 -7.36 -26.71
CA ASP A 51 -23.06 -7.27 -27.89
C ASP A 51 -23.68 -8.66 -28.17
N PRO A 52 -25.01 -8.83 -28.13
CA PRO A 52 -25.66 -10.13 -28.28
C PRO A 52 -25.58 -10.70 -29.70
N THR A 53 -24.93 -10.03 -30.65
CA THR A 53 -24.90 -10.42 -32.06
C THR A 53 -23.59 -11.10 -32.53
N ASN A 54 -22.60 -11.28 -31.63
CA ASN A 54 -21.37 -11.98 -32.00
C ASN A 54 -21.17 -13.26 -31.14
N PRO A 55 -21.48 -14.47 -31.69
CA PRO A 55 -21.22 -15.74 -31.00
C PRO A 55 -19.74 -16.14 -31.16
N SER A 56 -18.79 -15.24 -30.87
CA SER A 56 -17.44 -15.66 -30.59
C SER A 56 -17.37 -15.99 -29.11
N ILE A 57 -17.71 -17.24 -28.79
CA ILE A 57 -17.37 -17.85 -27.51
C ILE A 57 -15.83 -17.78 -27.46
N ALA A 58 -15.30 -16.73 -26.82
CA ALA A 58 -13.94 -16.75 -26.32
C ALA A 58 -13.89 -17.95 -25.37
N GLN A 59 -13.37 -19.06 -25.84
CA GLN A 59 -13.04 -20.19 -24.99
C GLN A 59 -12.06 -19.62 -23.94
N THR A 60 -12.52 -19.48 -22.73
CA THR A 60 -11.62 -19.29 -21.59
C THR A 60 -10.58 -20.38 -21.74
N PRO A 61 -9.28 -20.08 -21.91
CA PRO A 61 -8.28 -21.13 -22.05
C PRO A 61 -8.41 -22.04 -20.84
N VAL A 62 -8.69 -23.31 -21.06
CA VAL A 62 -8.62 -24.34 -20.03
C VAL A 62 -7.15 -24.38 -19.63
N VAL A 63 -6.82 -23.64 -18.57
CA VAL A 63 -5.47 -23.56 -18.02
C VAL A 63 -5.19 -24.92 -17.39
N THR A 64 -4.54 -25.81 -18.15
CA THR A 64 -4.05 -27.05 -17.59
C THR A 64 -3.03 -26.71 -16.50
N PRO A 65 -3.16 -27.21 -15.27
CA PRO A 65 -2.20 -26.92 -14.20
C PRO A 65 -0.77 -27.25 -14.68
N ASN A 66 0.21 -26.46 -14.22
CA ASN A 66 1.61 -26.84 -14.31
C ASN A 66 1.75 -28.24 -13.66
N PRO A 67 2.61 -29.15 -14.17
CA PRO A 67 2.83 -30.46 -13.57
C PRO A 67 3.15 -30.45 -12.07
N LYS A 68 3.64 -29.30 -11.55
CA LYS A 68 3.92 -29.05 -10.13
C LYS A 68 2.71 -28.50 -9.35
N GLY A 69 1.54 -28.30 -9.97
CA GLY A 69 0.37 -27.68 -9.34
C GLY A 69 0.49 -26.17 -9.13
N LEU A 70 1.57 -25.53 -9.63
CA LEU A 70 1.79 -24.10 -9.48
C LEU A 70 0.87 -23.28 -10.37
N PRO A 71 0.47 -22.05 -9.96
CA PRO A 71 -0.21 -21.08 -10.81
C PRO A 71 0.55 -20.85 -12.13
N ARG A 72 -0.18 -20.56 -13.19
CA ARG A 72 0.46 -20.17 -14.46
C ARG A 72 0.63 -18.67 -14.49
N ILE A 73 1.81 -18.22 -14.17
CA ILE A 73 2.16 -16.82 -14.14
C ILE A 73 3.29 -16.50 -15.12
N ASP A 74 3.32 -15.25 -15.56
CA ASP A 74 4.47 -14.68 -16.25
C ASP A 74 5.33 -13.94 -15.22
N LEU A 75 6.44 -14.50 -14.84
CA LEU A 75 7.38 -13.93 -13.84
C LEU A 75 7.90 -12.55 -14.23
N THR A 76 7.84 -12.19 -15.52
CA THR A 76 8.25 -10.87 -16.00
C THR A 76 7.17 -9.80 -15.80
N SER A 77 5.97 -10.21 -15.40
CA SER A 77 4.85 -9.30 -15.17
C SER A 77 5.12 -8.37 -13.99
N TRP A 78 4.61 -7.17 -14.13
CA TRP A 78 4.83 -6.04 -13.22
C TRP A 78 4.48 -6.32 -11.75
N GLN A 79 3.46 -7.15 -11.48
CA GLN A 79 3.02 -7.49 -10.13
C GLN A 79 4.03 -8.35 -9.35
N TYR A 80 4.99 -9.01 -10.04
CA TYR A 80 6.00 -9.85 -9.41
C TYR A 80 7.35 -9.15 -9.20
N LYS A 81 7.43 -7.85 -9.57
CA LYS A 81 8.65 -7.07 -9.35
C LYS A 81 8.97 -7.01 -7.84
N LEU A 82 10.13 -7.52 -7.44
CA LEU A 82 10.66 -7.36 -6.09
C LEU A 82 11.27 -5.96 -5.92
N ALA A 83 11.11 -5.40 -4.72
CA ALA A 83 11.82 -4.22 -4.25
C ALA A 83 12.34 -4.50 -2.84
N SER A 84 13.63 -4.59 -2.69
CA SER A 84 14.31 -4.88 -1.42
C SER A 84 15.76 -4.40 -1.47
N ALA A 85 16.49 -4.51 -0.36
CA ALA A 85 17.91 -4.20 -0.33
C ALA A 85 18.73 -5.07 -1.30
N SER A 86 18.31 -6.34 -1.52
CA SER A 86 18.94 -7.26 -2.49
C SER A 86 18.43 -7.10 -3.91
N ASN A 87 17.26 -6.46 -4.10
CA ASN A 87 16.62 -6.20 -5.39
C ASN A 87 16.27 -4.71 -5.52
N PRO A 88 17.28 -3.81 -5.61
CA PRO A 88 17.00 -2.38 -5.70
C PRO A 88 16.37 -2.04 -7.06
N ILE A 89 15.35 -1.18 -7.04
CA ILE A 89 14.58 -0.75 -8.21
C ILE A 89 14.97 0.64 -8.72
N GLY A 90 15.97 1.28 -8.10
CA GLY A 90 16.40 2.64 -8.48
C GLY A 90 15.28 3.66 -8.33
N ASP A 91 15.15 4.54 -9.32
CA ASP A 91 14.13 5.58 -9.41
C ASP A 91 12.83 5.14 -10.11
N TYR A 92 12.54 3.83 -10.09
CA TYR A 92 11.32 3.29 -10.71
C TYR A 92 10.07 4.02 -10.21
N ALA A 93 9.15 4.29 -11.13
CA ALA A 93 7.80 4.73 -10.82
C ALA A 93 6.78 3.89 -11.62
N PRO A 94 5.57 3.66 -11.10
CA PRO A 94 4.48 3.06 -11.86
C PRO A 94 4.17 3.87 -13.12
N PRO A 95 3.72 3.24 -14.22
CA PRO A 95 3.41 3.97 -15.45
C PRO A 95 2.23 4.92 -15.27
N GLU A 96 1.30 4.59 -14.38
CA GLU A 96 0.11 5.38 -14.08
C GLU A 96 -0.32 5.12 -12.64
N LEU A 97 -0.74 6.18 -11.96
CA LEU A 97 -1.26 6.15 -10.60
C LEU A 97 -2.74 6.58 -10.58
N THR A 98 -3.54 5.85 -9.84
CA THR A 98 -4.90 6.25 -9.48
C THR A 98 -4.89 6.88 -8.09
N GLU A 99 -5.38 8.10 -7.98
CA GLU A 99 -5.58 8.76 -6.69
C GLU A 99 -6.69 8.03 -5.90
N LEU A 100 -6.43 7.81 -4.62
CA LEU A 100 -7.32 7.19 -3.67
C LEU A 100 -7.70 8.20 -2.57
N GLU A 101 -8.43 7.75 -1.56
CA GLU A 101 -8.78 8.57 -0.40
C GLU A 101 -7.53 9.05 0.38
N TRP A 102 -7.65 10.21 1.06
CA TRP A 102 -6.64 10.74 1.98
C TRP A 102 -5.23 10.92 1.39
N TYR A 103 -5.17 11.39 0.12
CA TYR A 103 -3.91 11.63 -0.61
C TYR A 103 -3.09 10.36 -0.89
N ASN A 104 -3.68 9.18 -0.71
CA ASN A 104 -3.09 7.94 -1.16
C ASN A 104 -3.17 7.83 -2.68
N ALA A 105 -2.24 7.09 -3.28
CA ALA A 105 -2.28 6.73 -4.69
C ALA A 105 -1.80 5.28 -4.85
N PHE A 106 -2.25 4.60 -5.91
CA PHE A 106 -1.89 3.22 -6.18
C PHE A 106 -1.67 3.01 -7.67
N ASP A 107 -0.89 2.01 -8.05
CA ASP A 107 -0.74 1.64 -9.46
C ASP A 107 -2.13 1.37 -10.06
N SER A 108 -2.47 2.09 -11.15
CA SER A 108 -3.81 2.06 -11.75
C SER A 108 -4.28 0.65 -12.12
N ARG A 109 -3.33 -0.25 -12.37
CA ARG A 109 -3.61 -1.66 -12.72
C ARG A 109 -4.13 -2.49 -11.55
N ALA A 110 -3.88 -2.07 -10.31
CA ALA A 110 -4.27 -2.78 -9.09
C ALA A 110 -5.17 -1.96 -8.15
N ALA A 111 -5.39 -0.68 -8.45
CA ALA A 111 -6.15 0.24 -7.59
C ALA A 111 -7.59 -0.24 -7.32
N VAL A 112 -8.26 -0.81 -8.31
CA VAL A 112 -9.61 -1.36 -8.16
C VAL A 112 -9.63 -2.54 -7.19
N SER A 113 -8.64 -3.43 -7.26
CA SER A 113 -8.52 -4.58 -6.34
C SER A 113 -8.33 -4.12 -4.89
N LEU A 114 -7.49 -3.09 -4.66
CA LEU A 114 -7.30 -2.52 -3.33
C LEU A 114 -8.61 -1.93 -2.78
N MET A 115 -9.29 -1.11 -3.58
CA MET A 115 -10.52 -0.48 -3.12
C MET A 115 -11.65 -1.49 -2.89
N ASN A 116 -11.76 -2.53 -3.72
CA ASN A 116 -12.74 -3.61 -3.50
C ASN A 116 -12.48 -4.32 -2.17
N MET A 117 -11.22 -4.61 -1.82
CA MET A 117 -10.86 -5.20 -0.53
C MET A 117 -11.25 -4.29 0.64
N VAL A 118 -10.90 -3.00 0.55
CA VAL A 118 -11.20 -2.01 1.59
C VAL A 118 -12.71 -1.84 1.77
N GLU A 119 -13.46 -1.71 0.69
CA GLU A 119 -14.91 -1.53 0.74
C GLU A 119 -15.65 -2.79 1.23
N ALA A 120 -15.17 -3.99 0.89
CA ALA A 120 -15.73 -5.23 1.40
C ALA A 120 -15.56 -5.33 2.93
N ALA A 121 -14.37 -5.02 3.45
CA ALA A 121 -14.14 -4.98 4.90
C ALA A 121 -15.02 -3.92 5.60
N ARG A 122 -15.15 -2.73 5.00
CA ARG A 122 -16.02 -1.67 5.51
C ARG A 122 -17.50 -2.05 5.50
N ALA A 123 -17.94 -2.80 4.50
CA ALA A 123 -19.33 -3.30 4.42
C ALA A 123 -19.66 -4.27 5.57
N GLU A 124 -18.66 -4.94 6.13
CA GLU A 124 -18.80 -5.76 7.34
C GLU A 124 -18.69 -4.96 8.65
N GLY A 125 -18.60 -3.62 8.54
CA GLY A 125 -18.57 -2.71 9.70
C GLY A 125 -17.18 -2.47 10.27
N LEU A 126 -16.11 -2.88 9.57
CA LEU A 126 -14.73 -2.68 10.01
C LEU A 126 -14.24 -1.26 9.65
N ASN A 127 -13.49 -0.65 10.56
CA ASN A 127 -12.93 0.69 10.38
C ASN A 127 -11.57 0.63 9.67
N VAL A 128 -11.56 0.31 8.38
CA VAL A 128 -10.34 0.19 7.58
C VAL A 128 -9.80 1.56 7.18
N VAL A 129 -8.52 1.79 7.41
CA VAL A 129 -7.79 3.01 7.06
C VAL A 129 -6.57 2.66 6.20
N LEU A 130 -6.46 3.30 5.03
CA LEU A 130 -5.23 3.29 4.23
C LEU A 130 -4.25 4.30 4.83
N GLN A 131 -3.25 3.81 5.57
CA GLN A 131 -2.26 4.64 6.25
C GLN A 131 -1.18 5.15 5.30
N SER A 132 -0.72 4.31 4.38
CA SER A 132 0.29 4.63 3.38
C SER A 132 0.12 3.70 2.17
N THR A 133 0.33 4.22 0.97
CA THR A 133 0.28 3.44 -0.27
C THR A 133 1.49 3.79 -1.15
N TYR A 134 1.31 4.28 -2.37
CA TYR A 134 2.44 4.72 -3.18
C TYR A 134 3.26 5.81 -2.48
N ARG A 135 4.58 5.68 -2.60
CA ARG A 135 5.56 6.64 -2.11
C ARG A 135 6.64 6.82 -3.16
N SER A 136 6.81 8.04 -3.66
CA SER A 136 7.85 8.30 -4.67
C SER A 136 9.27 8.05 -4.14
N TYR A 137 10.24 7.96 -5.05
CA TYR A 137 11.65 7.90 -4.68
C TYR A 137 12.07 9.09 -3.81
N ASP A 138 11.58 10.30 -4.13
CA ASP A 138 11.90 11.52 -3.38
C ASP A 138 11.26 11.51 -1.99
N ASP A 139 10.01 11.06 -1.86
CA ASP A 139 9.34 10.91 -0.55
C ASP A 139 10.05 9.87 0.31
N GLN A 140 10.45 8.75 -0.28
CA GLN A 140 11.23 7.72 0.42
C GLN A 140 12.58 8.27 0.87
N THR A 141 13.25 9.06 0.02
CA THR A 141 14.50 9.73 0.35
C THR A 141 14.32 10.69 1.53
N PHE A 142 13.26 11.48 1.52
CA PHE A 142 12.93 12.39 2.62
C PHE A 142 12.69 11.63 3.93
N LEU A 143 11.89 10.57 3.89
CA LEU A 143 11.59 9.75 5.08
C LEU A 143 12.83 9.06 5.64
N PHE A 144 13.65 8.49 4.76
CA PHE A 144 14.89 7.82 5.16
C PHE A 144 15.87 8.79 5.81
N ASN A 145 16.13 9.94 5.17
CA ASN A 145 17.04 10.96 5.70
C ASN A 145 16.56 11.50 7.05
N ARG A 146 15.26 11.75 7.19
CA ARG A 146 14.68 12.14 8.48
C ARG A 146 14.93 11.07 9.56
N LYS A 147 14.77 9.78 9.23
CA LYS A 147 15.06 8.70 10.17
C LYS A 147 16.55 8.62 10.53
N VAL A 148 17.44 8.84 9.58
CA VAL A 148 18.88 8.95 9.84
C VAL A 148 19.19 10.09 10.82
N GLU A 149 18.60 11.26 10.62
CA GLU A 149 18.75 12.42 11.52
C GLU A 149 18.22 12.11 12.92
N GLU A 150 17.03 11.53 13.05
CA GLU A 150 16.42 11.12 14.33
C GLU A 150 17.33 10.14 15.11
N LEU A 151 18.09 9.32 14.40
CA LEU A 151 19.02 8.36 14.98
C LEU A 151 20.48 8.87 15.09
N GLY A 152 20.69 10.19 15.00
CA GLY A 152 22.00 10.80 15.17
C GLY A 152 23.00 10.53 14.04
N GLY A 153 22.51 10.25 12.82
CA GLY A 153 23.32 9.98 11.64
C GLY A 153 23.57 8.50 11.37
N ASP A 154 22.97 7.59 12.14
CA ASP A 154 23.14 6.14 11.98
C ASP A 154 22.23 5.62 10.84
N ALA A 155 22.78 5.61 9.62
CA ALA A 155 22.06 5.17 8.42
C ALA A 155 21.81 3.65 8.40
N GLU A 156 22.69 2.84 8.99
CA GLU A 156 22.52 1.37 9.06
C GLU A 156 21.32 1.04 9.96
N ARG A 157 21.23 1.68 11.11
CA ARG A 157 20.09 1.52 12.01
C ARG A 157 18.82 2.11 11.40
N ALA A 158 18.90 3.24 10.71
CA ALA A 158 17.74 3.81 10.00
C ALA A 158 17.16 2.84 8.98
N ALA A 159 18.02 2.14 8.22
CA ALA A 159 17.62 1.18 7.19
C ALA A 159 16.87 -0.06 7.74
N THR A 160 16.98 -0.36 9.03
CA THR A 160 16.18 -1.42 9.66
C THR A 160 14.76 -1.00 10.03
N ILE A 161 14.44 0.31 9.94
CA ILE A 161 13.15 0.89 10.32
C ILE A 161 12.45 1.50 9.10
N VAL A 162 13.20 2.21 8.26
CA VAL A 162 12.75 2.83 7.02
C VAL A 162 13.68 2.39 5.92
N LEU A 163 13.18 1.65 4.95
CA LEU A 163 13.99 1.18 3.83
C LEU A 163 14.60 2.36 3.04
N PRO A 164 15.86 2.24 2.58
CA PRO A 164 16.48 3.24 1.72
C PRO A 164 15.67 3.48 0.43
N PRO A 165 15.77 4.67 -0.19
CA PRO A 165 15.12 4.94 -1.46
C PRO A 165 15.58 3.94 -2.53
N GLY A 166 14.64 3.52 -3.38
CA GLY A 166 14.88 2.49 -4.39
C GLY A 166 14.86 1.05 -3.86
N THR A 167 14.49 0.82 -2.59
CA THR A 167 14.40 -0.53 -2.01
C THR A 167 13.04 -0.81 -1.34
N SER A 168 12.13 0.16 -1.34
CA SER A 168 10.80 0.04 -0.72
C SER A 168 9.74 -0.36 -1.74
N GLU A 169 8.87 -1.30 -1.37
CA GLU A 169 7.72 -1.71 -2.20
C GLU A 169 6.67 -0.61 -2.39
N HIS A 170 6.61 0.37 -1.49
CA HIS A 170 5.75 1.55 -1.67
C HIS A 170 6.07 2.30 -2.96
N GLN A 171 7.32 2.27 -3.41
CA GLN A 171 7.73 2.89 -4.66
C GLN A 171 7.20 2.14 -5.91
N LEU A 172 6.82 0.87 -5.77
CA LEU A 172 6.14 0.13 -6.82
C LEU A 172 4.67 0.56 -7.00
N GLY A 173 4.05 1.18 -5.98
CA GLY A 173 2.62 1.47 -5.95
C GLY A 173 1.76 0.21 -5.85
N LEU A 174 2.30 -0.89 -5.34
CA LEU A 174 1.65 -2.21 -5.28
C LEU A 174 1.42 -2.71 -3.85
N CYS A 175 1.75 -1.93 -2.85
CA CYS A 175 1.49 -2.27 -1.46
C CYS A 175 0.73 -1.16 -0.74
N ALA A 176 0.05 -1.55 0.32
CA ALA A 176 -0.67 -0.66 1.20
C ALA A 176 -0.42 -1.03 2.66
N ASP A 177 -0.07 -0.03 3.46
CA ASP A 177 -0.13 -0.14 4.91
C ASP A 177 -1.58 0.12 5.32
N ILE A 178 -2.24 -0.93 5.82
CA ILE A 178 -3.65 -0.92 6.19
C ILE A 178 -3.78 -1.09 7.69
N THR A 179 -4.52 -0.20 8.31
CA THR A 179 -4.78 -0.20 9.75
C THR A 179 -6.27 0.06 10.02
N ASN A 180 -6.63 0.34 11.27
CA ASN A 180 -7.98 0.79 11.61
C ASN A 180 -7.94 2.13 12.36
N ALA A 181 -9.08 2.80 12.45
CA ALA A 181 -9.20 4.14 13.01
C ALA A 181 -8.77 4.27 14.49
N ASN A 182 -8.55 3.16 15.20
CA ASN A 182 -8.08 3.16 16.58
C ASN A 182 -6.54 3.05 16.69
N TYR A 183 -5.85 2.88 15.55
CA TYR A 183 -4.40 2.66 15.47
C TYR A 183 -3.77 3.72 14.57
N GLU A 184 -3.44 4.88 15.14
CA GLU A 184 -2.75 5.97 14.42
C GLU A 184 -1.28 5.66 14.13
N VAL A 185 -0.72 4.68 14.84
CA VAL A 185 0.69 4.26 14.70
C VAL A 185 0.73 2.79 14.31
N LEU A 186 1.55 2.46 13.32
CA LEU A 186 1.77 1.08 12.88
C LEU A 186 2.53 0.31 13.96
N THR A 187 1.83 -0.60 14.62
CA THR A 187 2.37 -1.47 15.68
C THR A 187 1.87 -2.90 15.50
N HIS A 188 2.59 -3.86 16.08
CA HIS A 188 2.19 -5.26 16.04
C HIS A 188 0.84 -5.53 16.74
N ASP A 189 0.39 -4.64 17.63
CA ASP A 189 -0.93 -4.77 18.28
C ASP A 189 -2.10 -4.80 17.28
N LEU A 190 -1.87 -4.33 16.05
CA LEU A 190 -2.83 -4.42 14.94
C LEU A 190 -3.29 -5.87 14.70
N GLU A 191 -2.42 -6.86 14.89
CA GLU A 191 -2.72 -8.28 14.70
C GLU A 191 -3.87 -8.79 15.59
N ASN A 192 -4.13 -8.11 16.71
CA ASN A 192 -5.20 -8.44 17.65
C ASN A 192 -6.55 -7.80 17.29
N THR A 193 -6.65 -7.14 16.13
CA THR A 193 -7.88 -6.44 15.71
C THR A 193 -8.70 -7.28 14.72
N ASP A 194 -10.02 -7.09 14.76
CA ASP A 194 -10.94 -7.71 13.80
C ASP A 194 -10.60 -7.30 12.36
N THR A 195 -10.11 -6.07 12.16
CA THR A 195 -9.66 -5.57 10.84
C THR A 195 -8.52 -6.40 10.29
N TYR A 196 -7.48 -6.66 11.07
CA TYR A 196 -6.36 -7.49 10.64
C TYR A 196 -6.79 -8.94 10.37
N GLN A 197 -7.59 -9.52 11.27
CA GLN A 197 -8.06 -10.90 11.10
C GLN A 197 -8.88 -11.06 9.80
N TRP A 198 -9.72 -10.08 9.50
CA TRP A 198 -10.47 -10.07 8.25
C TRP A 198 -9.54 -9.94 7.04
N LEU A 199 -8.61 -8.98 7.07
CA LEU A 199 -7.65 -8.78 5.97
C LEU A 199 -6.83 -10.05 5.72
N LEU A 200 -6.33 -10.69 6.79
CA LEU A 200 -5.55 -11.93 6.68
C LEU A 200 -6.37 -13.07 6.07
N ALA A 201 -7.66 -13.16 6.39
CA ALA A 201 -8.55 -14.20 5.88
C ALA A 201 -8.98 -13.98 4.41
N HIS A 202 -9.06 -12.71 3.96
CA HIS A 202 -9.70 -12.36 2.69
C HIS A 202 -8.77 -11.69 1.67
N CYS A 203 -7.57 -11.23 2.06
CA CYS A 203 -6.69 -10.46 1.16
C CYS A 203 -6.40 -11.19 -0.16
N ALA A 204 -6.26 -12.51 -0.13
CA ALA A 204 -5.99 -13.32 -1.32
C ALA A 204 -7.11 -13.26 -2.37
N GLU A 205 -8.37 -13.11 -1.95
CA GLU A 205 -9.53 -12.98 -2.83
C GLU A 205 -9.46 -11.72 -3.72
N TYR A 206 -8.69 -10.72 -3.26
CA TYR A 206 -8.44 -9.45 -3.95
C TYR A 206 -7.04 -9.36 -4.56
N GLY A 207 -6.28 -10.45 -4.55
CA GLY A 207 -4.93 -10.52 -5.10
C GLY A 207 -3.83 -9.97 -4.20
N PHE A 208 -4.08 -9.82 -2.90
CA PHE A 208 -3.10 -9.35 -1.93
C PHE A 208 -2.57 -10.48 -1.04
N ILE A 209 -1.37 -10.28 -0.53
CA ILE A 209 -0.72 -11.14 0.46
C ILE A 209 -0.28 -10.32 1.66
N LEU A 210 -0.21 -10.94 2.84
CA LEU A 210 0.60 -10.43 3.94
C LEU A 210 2.07 -10.53 3.53
N ARG A 211 2.71 -9.40 3.28
CA ARG A 211 4.02 -9.37 2.60
C ARG A 211 5.18 -9.79 3.47
N TYR A 212 5.16 -9.44 4.74
CA TYR A 212 6.25 -9.64 5.69
C TYR A 212 5.78 -10.44 6.92
N PRO A 213 5.54 -11.77 6.77
CA PRO A 213 5.15 -12.63 7.89
C PRO A 213 6.29 -12.79 8.90
N ALA A 214 5.95 -13.03 10.17
CA ALA A 214 6.90 -13.10 11.28
C ALA A 214 7.96 -14.22 11.14
N ASP A 215 7.60 -15.33 10.48
CA ASP A 215 8.50 -16.48 10.28
C ASP A 215 9.39 -16.36 9.03
N LYS A 216 9.27 -15.24 8.26
CA LYS A 216 9.96 -15.02 6.98
C LYS A 216 10.98 -13.89 6.99
N GLU A 217 11.24 -13.25 8.11
CA GLU A 217 12.16 -12.11 8.24
C GLU A 217 13.56 -12.40 7.68
N ASN A 218 14.06 -13.62 7.87
CA ASN A 218 15.37 -14.02 7.35
C ASN A 218 15.42 -14.15 5.81
N ILE A 219 14.26 -14.28 5.15
CA ILE A 219 14.15 -14.41 3.70
C ILE A 219 13.86 -13.05 3.08
N THR A 220 12.89 -12.33 3.64
CA THR A 220 12.46 -11.02 3.13
C THR A 220 13.43 -9.90 3.46
N GLY A 221 14.22 -10.05 4.55
CA GLY A 221 15.09 -9.02 5.08
C GLY A 221 14.35 -7.88 5.79
N VAL A 222 13.03 -8.02 6.01
CA VAL A 222 12.16 -7.05 6.67
C VAL A 222 11.53 -7.71 7.89
N ILE A 223 11.36 -6.96 8.96
CA ILE A 223 10.68 -7.41 10.18
C ILE A 223 9.20 -7.72 9.89
N TYR A 224 8.54 -8.42 10.81
CA TYR A 224 7.11 -8.65 10.74
C TYR A 224 6.30 -7.34 10.67
N GLU A 225 5.44 -7.23 9.67
CA GLU A 225 4.59 -6.05 9.44
C GLU A 225 3.13 -6.45 9.20
N PRO A 226 2.28 -6.56 10.25
CA PRO A 226 0.88 -6.96 10.11
C PRO A 226 0.03 -5.97 9.30
N TRP A 227 0.51 -4.77 9.04
CA TRP A 227 -0.16 -3.73 8.25
C TRP A 227 0.13 -3.80 6.76
N HIS A 228 1.24 -4.45 6.34
CA HIS A 228 1.76 -4.33 4.98
C HIS A 228 1.23 -5.43 4.05
N PHE A 229 0.29 -5.06 3.19
CA PHE A 229 -0.31 -5.94 2.19
C PHE A 229 0.18 -5.61 0.79
N ARG A 230 0.64 -6.63 0.05
CA ARG A 230 1.20 -6.51 -1.29
C ARG A 230 0.31 -7.18 -2.33
N TYR A 231 0.02 -6.45 -3.44
CA TYR A 231 -0.67 -6.99 -4.61
C TYR A 231 0.25 -7.87 -5.46
N VAL A 232 -0.21 -9.07 -5.78
CA VAL A 232 0.47 -10.05 -6.63
C VAL A 232 -0.49 -10.73 -7.62
N GLY A 233 -1.78 -10.33 -7.64
CA GLY A 233 -2.83 -10.98 -8.43
C GLY A 233 -3.45 -12.19 -7.71
N GLU A 234 -4.71 -12.48 -8.02
CA GLU A 234 -5.54 -13.44 -7.26
C GLU A 234 -4.97 -14.85 -7.25
N GLU A 235 -4.53 -15.38 -8.40
CA GLU A 235 -4.00 -16.75 -8.49
C GLU A 235 -2.73 -16.94 -7.65
N ALA A 236 -1.80 -15.98 -7.73
CA ALA A 236 -0.57 -16.03 -6.95
C ALA A 236 -0.84 -15.80 -5.46
N ALA A 237 -1.72 -14.84 -5.13
CA ALA A 237 -2.09 -14.55 -3.75
C ALA A 237 -2.73 -15.76 -3.07
N ALA A 238 -3.68 -16.43 -3.72
CA ALA A 238 -4.31 -17.63 -3.20
C ALA A 238 -3.26 -18.73 -2.90
N TYR A 239 -2.36 -18.97 -3.85
CA TYR A 239 -1.31 -19.98 -3.65
C TYR A 239 -0.34 -19.62 -2.52
N ILE A 240 0.14 -18.38 -2.48
CA ILE A 240 1.08 -17.88 -1.47
C ILE A 240 0.47 -18.00 -0.07
N MET A 241 -0.76 -17.52 0.11
CA MET A 241 -1.43 -17.50 1.40
C MET A 241 -1.81 -18.91 1.87
N GLU A 242 -2.28 -19.79 0.97
CA GLU A 242 -2.60 -21.18 1.27
C GLU A 242 -1.38 -21.98 1.75
N HIS A 243 -0.20 -21.73 1.15
CA HIS A 243 1.02 -22.47 1.45
C HIS A 243 1.94 -21.78 2.48
N GLY A 244 1.55 -20.62 3.02
CA GLY A 244 2.32 -19.88 4.00
C GLY A 244 3.70 -19.42 3.48
N LEU A 245 3.77 -19.02 2.21
CA LEU A 245 5.00 -18.56 1.56
C LEU A 245 5.14 -17.03 1.68
N CYS A 246 6.37 -16.53 1.59
CA CYS A 246 6.60 -15.15 1.18
C CYS A 246 6.76 -15.06 -0.35
N LEU A 247 6.78 -13.83 -0.88
CA LEU A 247 6.87 -13.61 -2.33
C LEU A 247 8.16 -14.19 -2.92
N GLU A 248 9.28 -14.08 -2.21
CA GLU A 248 10.59 -14.61 -2.62
C GLU A 248 10.55 -16.14 -2.76
N GLU A 249 9.97 -16.84 -1.79
CA GLU A 249 9.82 -18.30 -1.83
C GLU A 249 8.93 -18.73 -3.00
N PHE A 250 7.81 -18.03 -3.20
CA PHE A 250 6.91 -18.31 -4.31
C PHE A 250 7.60 -18.17 -5.67
N LEU A 251 8.34 -17.08 -5.89
CA LEU A 251 9.05 -16.84 -7.15
C LEU A 251 10.14 -17.90 -7.38
N ALA A 252 10.85 -18.32 -6.34
CA ALA A 252 11.89 -19.36 -6.42
C ALA A 252 11.34 -20.73 -6.87
N LEU A 253 10.03 -21.03 -6.70
CA LEU A 253 9.43 -22.27 -7.20
C LEU A 253 9.47 -22.39 -8.73
N TYR A 254 9.68 -21.30 -9.44
CA TYR A 254 9.74 -21.26 -10.90
C TYR A 254 11.17 -21.27 -11.45
N ASP A 255 12.18 -21.13 -10.59
CA ASP A 255 13.60 -21.14 -11.00
C ASP A 255 14.17 -22.56 -11.18
N GLU A 256 13.36 -23.63 -10.90
CA GLU A 256 13.76 -25.04 -10.96
C GLU A 256 13.37 -25.76 -12.27
#